data_e65d487c963e5e6114bb82b22b3b2a1b
#
_entry.id   e65d487c963e5e6114bb82b22b3b2a1b
#
_cell.length_a   1.000
_cell.length_b   1.000
_cell.length_c   1.000
_cell.angle_alpha   90.00
_cell.angle_beta   90.00
_cell.angle_gamma   90.00
#
_symmetry.space_group_name_H-M   'P 1'
#
loop_
_entity.id
_entity.type
_entity.pdbx_description
1 polymer ?
#
loop_
_entity_poly.entity_id
_entity_poly.type
_entity_poly.pdbx_seq_one_letter_code
_entity_poly.pdbx_strand_id
1 'polypeptide(L)'
;MTNKKFDNIKYFIGPMSENVVNSVIEFTAQENIEIGFIPSRRQVDYNGGYVNNWNTQEFSKYVRSKSSKIVICRDHGGENQGQIIDDGSKSFSVDCQYLDLIHIDPFKVSQNIYQSAEKTKSIIQDLWKLNPNVFYEVGTEEAIFKYQPEDLKIFLNYLKNSLTEEQFSNIKYAVVQSGTGLDLSTRTNTGNFNTERLVKFIDVVRSFNLLSKEHNGDYLVNESDVKIRFELGLDAINIAPEFGQIESEYYLNACKADKNLFDKLYKICYNSGKWKKWVHDIEKIRKEQLIMVSCHYILSDKKFLKHIKSQFSDADNLIKTNIKKKITYFK
;
A
#
# COMPACT_ATOMS: atom_id res chain seq x y z
N MET A 1 26.47 -2.07 -10.53
CA MET A 1 25.47 -2.49 -11.55
C MET A 1 24.14 -1.88 -11.14
N THR A 2 23.62 -0.92 -11.90
CA THR A 2 22.30 -0.33 -11.65
C THR A 2 21.26 -1.45 -11.80
N ASN A 3 20.53 -1.72 -10.73
CA ASN A 3 19.55 -2.79 -10.70
C ASN A 3 18.28 -2.27 -11.37
N LYS A 4 18.19 -2.41 -12.71
CA LYS A 4 17.11 -1.92 -13.58
C LYS A 4 15.71 -2.47 -13.23
N LYS A 5 15.63 -3.37 -12.23
CA LYS A 5 14.37 -4.04 -11.85
C LYS A 5 13.30 -3.08 -11.36
N PHE A 6 13.65 -1.91 -10.83
CA PHE A 6 12.71 -0.95 -10.23
C PHE A 6 12.46 0.28 -11.10
N ASP A 7 13.31 0.55 -12.10
CA ASP A 7 13.33 1.82 -12.83
C ASP A 7 12.05 2.08 -13.66
N ASN A 8 11.31 1.03 -14.01
CA ASN A 8 10.11 1.12 -14.84
C ASN A 8 8.80 0.99 -14.07
N ILE A 9 8.86 0.74 -12.74
CA ILE A 9 7.66 0.52 -11.95
C ILE A 9 7.10 1.85 -11.47
N LYS A 10 6.11 2.38 -12.19
CA LYS A 10 5.45 3.63 -11.81
C LYS A 10 4.35 3.45 -10.76
N TYR A 11 3.72 2.28 -10.72
CA TYR A 11 2.55 2.05 -9.88
C TYR A 11 2.76 0.85 -8.96
N PHE A 12 2.47 1.06 -7.69
CA PHE A 12 2.40 0.01 -6.69
C PHE A 12 0.98 -0.08 -6.16
N ILE A 13 0.34 -1.24 -6.32
CA ILE A 13 -1.06 -1.45 -5.97
C ILE A 13 -1.18 -2.28 -4.69
N GLY A 14 -1.99 -1.80 -3.76
CA GLY A 14 -2.35 -2.57 -2.56
C GLY A 14 -3.15 -3.82 -2.94
N PRO A 15 -2.74 -5.02 -2.51
CA PRO A 15 -3.47 -6.26 -2.79
C PRO A 15 -4.72 -6.35 -1.92
N MET A 16 -5.74 -5.50 -2.19
CA MET A 16 -6.89 -5.30 -1.32
C MET A 16 -7.82 -6.51 -1.25
N SER A 17 -7.78 -7.39 -2.26
CA SER A 17 -8.52 -8.66 -2.35
C SER A 17 -7.87 -9.60 -3.35
N GLU A 18 -8.30 -10.87 -3.36
CA GLU A 18 -7.87 -11.83 -4.38
C GLU A 18 -8.25 -11.36 -5.80
N ASN A 19 -9.40 -10.70 -5.97
CA ASN A 19 -9.82 -10.14 -7.25
C ASN A 19 -8.88 -9.02 -7.71
N VAL A 20 -8.43 -8.15 -6.80
CA VAL A 20 -7.43 -7.11 -7.11
C VAL A 20 -6.11 -7.75 -7.53
N VAL A 21 -5.63 -8.74 -6.77
CA VAL A 21 -4.37 -9.44 -7.08
C VAL A 21 -4.44 -10.09 -8.47
N ASN A 22 -5.50 -10.85 -8.76
CA ASN A 22 -5.68 -11.52 -10.05
C ASN A 22 -5.79 -10.50 -11.20
N SER A 23 -6.54 -9.41 -11.00
CA SER A 23 -6.70 -8.36 -12.04
C SER A 23 -5.38 -7.69 -12.40
N VAL A 24 -4.55 -7.38 -11.40
CA VAL A 24 -3.22 -6.78 -11.62
C VAL A 24 -2.32 -7.78 -12.37
N ILE A 25 -2.28 -9.04 -11.95
CA ILE A 25 -1.48 -10.09 -12.61
C ILE A 25 -1.89 -10.24 -14.08
N GLU A 26 -3.20 -10.38 -14.33
CA GLU A 26 -3.73 -10.54 -15.68
C GLU A 26 -3.45 -9.29 -16.54
N PHE A 27 -3.61 -8.09 -15.97
CA PHE A 27 -3.37 -6.83 -16.68
C PHE A 27 -1.90 -6.64 -17.06
N THR A 28 -0.98 -6.89 -16.11
CA THR A 28 0.47 -6.79 -16.37
C THR A 28 0.93 -7.75 -17.46
N ALA A 29 0.34 -8.96 -17.50
CA ALA A 29 0.64 -9.95 -18.55
C ALA A 29 0.11 -9.51 -19.91
N GLN A 30 -1.12 -8.95 -19.98
CA GLN A 30 -1.77 -8.52 -21.22
C GLN A 30 -1.13 -7.28 -21.83
N GLU A 31 -0.80 -6.28 -21.00
CA GLU A 31 -0.31 -4.97 -21.43
C GLU A 31 1.20 -4.85 -21.44
N ASN A 32 1.90 -5.86 -20.93
CA ASN A 32 3.36 -5.89 -20.80
C ASN A 32 3.93 -4.68 -20.03
N ILE A 33 3.20 -4.20 -19.03
CA ILE A 33 3.65 -3.14 -18.12
C ILE A 33 4.12 -3.73 -16.78
N GLU A 34 4.98 -2.99 -16.09
CA GLU A 34 5.47 -3.37 -14.76
C GLU A 34 4.66 -2.67 -13.69
N ILE A 35 4.03 -3.45 -12.81
CA ILE A 35 3.29 -2.97 -11.63
C ILE A 35 3.81 -3.72 -10.41
N GLY A 36 4.01 -3.03 -9.29
CA GLY A 36 4.34 -3.65 -8.01
C GLY A 36 3.12 -3.90 -7.13
N PHE A 37 3.24 -4.80 -6.15
CA PHE A 37 2.31 -4.90 -5.03
C PHE A 37 2.89 -4.29 -3.77
N ILE A 38 2.01 -3.69 -2.95
CA ILE A 38 2.36 -3.10 -1.64
C ILE A 38 1.48 -3.68 -0.51
N PRO A 39 1.62 -4.98 -0.17
CA PRO A 39 0.91 -5.52 0.97
C PRO A 39 1.35 -4.87 2.29
N SER A 40 0.42 -4.22 3.00
CA SER A 40 0.64 -3.83 4.39
C SER A 40 0.58 -5.05 5.32
N ARG A 41 1.14 -4.95 6.53
CA ARG A 41 1.06 -6.02 7.54
C ARG A 41 -0.37 -6.42 7.93
N ARG A 42 -1.35 -5.53 7.74
CA ARG A 42 -2.76 -5.87 7.98
C ARG A 42 -3.38 -6.67 6.85
N GLN A 43 -2.91 -6.46 5.62
CA GLN A 43 -3.36 -7.17 4.42
C GLN A 43 -2.79 -8.58 4.36
N VAL A 44 -1.49 -8.69 4.56
CA VAL A 44 -0.70 -9.93 4.48
C VAL A 44 0.45 -9.81 5.48
N ASP A 45 0.57 -10.70 6.46
CA ASP A 45 1.68 -10.70 7.41
C ASP A 45 2.18 -12.14 7.64
N TYR A 46 3.22 -12.33 8.42
CA TYR A 46 3.78 -13.65 8.73
C TYR A 46 2.75 -14.63 9.31
N ASN A 47 1.74 -14.13 10.01
CA ASN A 47 0.66 -14.91 10.66
C ASN A 47 -0.69 -14.81 9.95
N GLY A 48 -0.71 -14.28 8.73
CA GLY A 48 -1.92 -14.06 7.93
C GLY A 48 -2.44 -12.62 7.99
N GLY A 49 -3.34 -12.31 7.07
CA GLY A 49 -3.97 -11.00 6.95
C GLY A 49 -5.42 -11.07 6.47
N TYR A 50 -6.07 -9.91 6.26
CA TYR A 50 -7.45 -9.92 5.82
C TYR A 50 -7.62 -10.26 4.32
N VAL A 51 -6.54 -10.20 3.55
CA VAL A 51 -6.57 -10.53 2.11
C VAL A 51 -6.43 -12.02 1.96
N ASN A 52 -7.52 -12.68 1.64
CA ASN A 52 -7.64 -14.14 1.42
C ASN A 52 -7.03 -15.00 2.55
N ASN A 53 -6.90 -14.43 3.75
CA ASN A 53 -6.21 -15.00 4.91
C ASN A 53 -4.75 -15.40 4.63
N TRP A 54 -4.13 -14.91 3.55
CA TRP A 54 -2.76 -15.23 3.19
C TRP A 54 -1.75 -14.73 4.22
N ASN A 55 -0.79 -15.59 4.54
CA ASN A 55 0.45 -15.14 5.12
C ASN A 55 1.43 -14.67 4.02
N THR A 56 2.55 -14.04 4.43
CA THR A 56 3.55 -13.48 3.49
C THR A 56 4.08 -14.52 2.51
N GLN A 57 4.36 -15.75 2.98
CA GLN A 57 4.86 -16.82 2.14
C GLN A 57 3.81 -17.28 1.11
N GLU A 58 2.58 -17.49 1.55
CA GLU A 58 1.47 -17.92 0.69
C GLU A 58 1.17 -16.89 -0.39
N PHE A 59 1.09 -15.62 -0.01
CA PHE A 59 0.89 -14.51 -0.95
C PHE A 59 2.01 -14.44 -1.98
N SER A 60 3.27 -14.45 -1.53
CA SER A 60 4.42 -14.41 -2.43
C SER A 60 4.42 -15.62 -3.40
N LYS A 61 4.21 -16.83 -2.90
CA LYS A 61 4.12 -18.04 -3.74
C LYS A 61 2.98 -17.93 -4.75
N TYR A 62 1.81 -17.43 -4.34
CA TYR A 62 0.66 -17.24 -5.23
C TYR A 62 0.99 -16.28 -6.37
N VAL A 63 1.55 -15.10 -6.07
CA VAL A 63 1.95 -14.12 -7.08
C VAL A 63 3.03 -14.70 -8.01
N ARG A 64 4.09 -15.28 -7.43
CA ARG A 64 5.22 -15.85 -8.18
C ARG A 64 4.81 -17.03 -9.10
N SER A 65 3.82 -17.82 -8.70
CA SER A 65 3.31 -18.91 -9.54
C SER A 65 2.63 -18.42 -10.82
N LYS A 66 2.18 -17.16 -10.84
CA LYS A 66 1.44 -16.54 -11.95
C LYS A 66 2.26 -15.49 -12.72
N SER A 67 3.22 -14.84 -12.06
CA SER A 67 4.07 -13.82 -12.67
C SER A 67 5.41 -13.71 -11.97
N SER A 68 6.49 -13.79 -12.74
CA SER A 68 7.86 -13.50 -12.25
C SER A 68 8.24 -12.01 -12.36
N LYS A 69 7.43 -11.19 -13.03
CA LYS A 69 7.72 -9.77 -13.31
C LYS A 69 7.24 -8.83 -12.21
N ILE A 70 6.29 -9.26 -11.39
CA ILE A 70 5.71 -8.40 -10.35
C ILE A 70 6.64 -8.29 -9.15
N VAL A 71 7.01 -7.07 -8.81
CA VAL A 71 7.73 -6.73 -7.57
C VAL A 71 6.76 -6.69 -6.40
N ILE A 72 7.15 -7.27 -5.27
CA ILE A 72 6.35 -7.22 -4.04
C ILE A 72 7.13 -6.43 -3.00
N CYS A 73 6.56 -5.29 -2.58
CA CYS A 73 7.10 -4.39 -1.56
C CYS A 73 6.25 -4.50 -0.29
N ARG A 74 6.86 -4.70 0.89
CA ARG A 74 6.16 -4.49 2.17
C ARG A 74 5.78 -3.02 2.28
N ASP A 75 4.50 -2.73 2.50
CA ASP A 75 4.02 -1.39 2.81
C ASP A 75 3.98 -1.18 4.32
N HIS A 76 4.55 -0.07 4.83
CA HIS A 76 4.63 0.25 6.25
C HIS A 76 5.06 -0.93 7.13
N GLY A 77 6.28 -1.43 6.92
CA GLY A 77 6.88 -2.45 7.78
C GLY A 77 7.38 -1.86 9.09
N GLY A 78 7.13 -2.55 10.20
CA GLY A 78 7.64 -2.09 11.48
C GLY A 78 6.76 -2.40 12.67
N GLU A 79 7.13 -1.80 13.78
CA GLU A 79 6.48 -1.92 15.07
C GLU A 79 5.04 -1.41 15.02
N ASN A 80 4.11 -2.19 15.57
CA ASN A 80 2.68 -1.85 15.68
C ASN A 80 1.96 -1.59 14.33
N GLN A 81 2.53 -2.03 13.21
CA GLN A 81 1.92 -1.87 11.88
C GLN A 81 0.94 -3.02 11.52
N GLY A 82 1.01 -4.16 12.23
CA GLY A 82 0.17 -5.34 12.00
C GLY A 82 -1.24 -5.26 12.60
N GLN A 83 -1.89 -6.44 12.66
CA GLN A 83 -3.17 -6.62 13.36
C GLN A 83 -2.97 -6.79 14.87
N ILE A 84 -1.82 -7.29 15.29
CA ILE A 84 -1.41 -7.42 16.68
C ILE A 84 -0.35 -6.37 17.01
N ILE A 85 -0.25 -6.04 18.29
CA ILE A 85 0.81 -5.17 18.83
C ILE A 85 2.07 -6.02 18.94
N ASP A 86 3.12 -5.68 18.21
CA ASP A 86 4.43 -6.34 18.22
C ASP A 86 5.54 -5.37 17.79
N ASP A 87 6.80 -5.80 17.91
CA ASP A 87 7.98 -5.02 17.50
C ASP A 87 8.29 -5.09 16.00
N GLY A 88 7.54 -5.89 15.22
CA GLY A 88 7.71 -6.07 13.78
C GLY A 88 8.87 -6.98 13.36
N SER A 89 9.73 -7.42 14.27
CA SER A 89 10.96 -8.18 13.96
C SER A 89 10.67 -9.49 13.22
N LYS A 90 9.65 -10.24 13.67
CA LYS A 90 9.24 -11.48 13.02
C LYS A 90 8.65 -11.25 11.62
N SER A 91 7.86 -10.19 11.44
CA SER A 91 7.36 -9.79 10.12
C SER A 91 8.51 -9.51 9.17
N PHE A 92 9.45 -8.66 9.57
CA PHE A 92 10.63 -8.32 8.79
C PHE A 92 11.47 -9.55 8.41
N SER A 93 11.70 -10.49 9.34
CA SER A 93 12.46 -11.71 9.05
C SER A 93 11.79 -12.56 7.97
N VAL A 94 10.46 -12.64 7.97
CA VAL A 94 9.71 -13.38 6.94
C VAL A 94 9.67 -12.60 5.63
N ASP A 95 9.48 -11.29 5.69
CA ASP A 95 9.49 -10.43 4.49
C ASP A 95 10.81 -10.52 3.74
N CYS A 96 11.95 -10.55 4.43
CA CYS A 96 13.29 -10.76 3.84
C CYS A 96 13.42 -12.04 3.02
N GLN A 97 12.63 -13.07 3.33
CA GLN A 97 12.71 -14.35 2.64
C GLN A 97 11.83 -14.41 1.39
N TYR A 98 10.73 -13.63 1.37
CA TYR A 98 9.67 -13.80 0.39
C TYR A 98 9.38 -12.56 -0.46
N LEU A 99 9.79 -11.37 -0.01
CA LEU A 99 9.52 -10.11 -0.72
C LEU A 99 10.77 -9.57 -1.40
N ASP A 100 10.58 -8.69 -2.38
CA ASP A 100 11.68 -8.04 -3.11
C ASP A 100 12.16 -6.76 -2.43
N LEU A 101 11.22 -6.04 -1.81
CA LEU A 101 11.43 -4.72 -1.25
C LEU A 101 10.70 -4.61 0.08
N ILE A 102 11.30 -3.92 1.05
CA ILE A 102 10.72 -3.72 2.37
C ILE A 102 10.74 -2.22 2.70
N HIS A 103 9.55 -1.63 2.85
CA HIS A 103 9.42 -0.29 3.39
C HIS A 103 9.58 -0.35 4.92
N ILE A 104 10.64 0.26 5.42
CA ILE A 104 10.95 0.37 6.84
C ILE A 104 10.37 1.69 7.34
N ASP A 105 9.29 1.59 8.14
CA ASP A 105 8.55 2.74 8.67
C ASP A 105 8.58 2.79 10.20
N PRO A 106 9.57 3.46 10.83
CA PRO A 106 9.63 3.64 12.27
C PRO A 106 8.77 4.80 12.79
N PHE A 107 8.20 5.63 11.90
CA PHE A 107 7.59 6.90 12.27
C PHE A 107 6.30 6.78 13.06
N LYS A 108 5.65 5.64 13.06
CA LYS A 108 4.49 5.37 13.91
C LYS A 108 4.80 5.40 15.40
N VAL A 109 6.02 5.02 15.78
CA VAL A 109 6.47 4.90 17.19
C VAL A 109 7.57 5.88 17.55
N SER A 110 8.23 6.49 16.58
CA SER A 110 9.27 7.50 16.77
C SER A 110 8.92 8.76 15.99
N GLN A 111 8.93 9.91 16.68
CA GLN A 111 8.60 11.21 16.08
C GLN A 111 9.84 12.10 15.88
N ASN A 112 11.00 11.64 16.34
CA ASN A 112 12.27 12.34 16.19
C ASN A 112 13.04 11.77 15.00
N ILE A 113 13.48 12.66 14.08
CA ILE A 113 14.12 12.27 12.82
C ILE A 113 15.39 11.44 13.03
N TYR A 114 16.21 11.77 14.04
CA TYR A 114 17.44 11.04 14.34
C TYR A 114 17.17 9.66 14.94
N GLN A 115 16.18 9.55 15.84
CA GLN A 115 15.77 8.25 16.39
C GLN A 115 15.18 7.35 15.32
N SER A 116 14.38 7.92 14.40
CA SER A 116 13.84 7.18 13.26
C SER A 116 14.95 6.71 12.33
N ALA A 117 15.94 7.54 12.05
CA ALA A 117 17.10 7.17 11.23
C ALA A 117 17.95 6.07 11.88
N GLU A 118 18.22 6.17 13.18
CA GLU A 118 18.94 5.14 13.94
C GLU A 118 18.20 3.81 13.93
N LYS A 119 16.88 3.83 14.15
CA LYS A 119 16.04 2.63 14.10
C LYS A 119 16.02 2.00 12.72
N THR A 120 15.88 2.82 11.66
CA THR A 120 15.96 2.35 10.27
C THR A 120 17.31 1.71 9.95
N LYS A 121 18.41 2.34 10.35
CA LYS A 121 19.77 1.79 10.22
C LYS A 121 19.88 0.42 10.89
N SER A 122 19.47 0.32 12.15
CA SER A 122 19.55 -0.94 12.91
C SER A 122 18.77 -2.05 12.21
N ILE A 123 17.55 -1.77 11.74
CA ILE A 123 16.72 -2.72 11.01
C ILE A 123 17.41 -3.15 9.72
N ILE A 124 17.93 -2.22 8.90
CA ILE A 124 18.66 -2.56 7.67
C ILE A 124 19.85 -3.48 7.97
N GLN A 125 20.64 -3.18 9.01
CA GLN A 125 21.78 -3.99 9.39
C GLN A 125 21.40 -5.41 9.81
N ASP A 126 20.29 -5.57 10.52
CA ASP A 126 19.78 -6.89 10.93
C ASP A 126 19.21 -7.67 9.74
N LEU A 127 18.46 -7.03 8.88
CA LEU A 127 17.90 -7.65 7.67
C LEU A 127 18.99 -8.02 6.66
N TRP A 128 20.04 -7.20 6.54
CA TRP A 128 21.21 -7.48 5.72
C TRP A 128 21.92 -8.80 6.12
N LYS A 129 22.00 -9.06 7.42
CA LYS A 129 22.57 -10.34 7.92
C LYS A 129 21.72 -11.55 7.53
N LEU A 130 20.40 -11.37 7.39
CA LEU A 130 19.46 -12.43 7.01
C LEU A 130 19.43 -12.64 5.48
N ASN A 131 19.37 -11.54 4.71
CA ASN A 131 19.34 -11.58 3.25
C ASN A 131 19.95 -10.29 2.65
N PRO A 132 21.21 -10.31 2.16
CA PRO A 132 21.82 -9.13 1.57
C PRO A 132 21.24 -8.75 0.18
N ASN A 133 20.33 -9.56 -0.38
CA ASN A 133 19.72 -9.31 -1.69
C ASN A 133 18.34 -8.64 -1.62
N VAL A 134 17.80 -8.40 -0.41
CA VAL A 134 16.56 -7.66 -0.27
C VAL A 134 16.81 -6.16 -0.38
N PHE A 135 15.86 -5.44 -0.99
CA PHE A 135 15.94 -4.01 -1.15
C PHE A 135 15.06 -3.27 -0.14
N TYR A 136 15.32 -1.98 0.03
CA TYR A 136 14.65 -1.17 1.03
C TYR A 136 14.00 0.07 0.41
N GLU A 137 12.85 0.42 1.00
CA GLU A 137 12.20 1.72 0.88
C GLU A 137 12.25 2.38 2.25
N VAL A 138 12.62 3.65 2.29
CA VAL A 138 12.76 4.43 3.53
C VAL A 138 12.20 5.83 3.32
N GLY A 139 11.93 6.58 4.39
CA GLY A 139 11.52 7.96 4.22
C GLY A 139 10.83 8.52 5.44
N THR A 140 10.45 9.78 5.34
CA THR A 140 9.71 10.49 6.38
C THR A 140 8.21 10.28 6.18
N GLU A 141 7.68 9.20 6.74
CA GLU A 141 6.24 8.95 6.80
C GLU A 141 5.58 9.82 7.87
N GLU A 142 4.37 10.05 7.76
CA GLU A 142 3.37 10.75 8.56
C GLU A 142 2.87 12.07 7.98
N ALA A 143 1.72 12.42 8.52
CA ALA A 143 0.80 13.52 8.21
C ALA A 143 1.32 14.59 7.23
N ILE A 144 0.46 14.91 6.34
CA ILE A 144 0.54 16.05 5.40
C ILE A 144 1.26 17.22 6.08
N PHE A 145 2.46 17.58 5.66
CA PHE A 145 3.28 18.72 6.15
C PHE A 145 4.07 18.55 7.48
N LYS A 146 4.05 17.39 8.13
CA LYS A 146 4.84 17.22 9.36
C LYS A 146 6.35 17.32 9.10
N TYR A 147 6.83 16.70 8.05
CA TYR A 147 8.24 16.72 7.66
C TYR A 147 8.48 17.54 6.42
N GLN A 148 9.64 18.22 6.37
CA GLN A 148 10.07 19.06 5.25
C GLN A 148 11.14 18.31 4.41
N PRO A 149 11.44 18.76 3.18
CA PRO A 149 12.50 18.18 2.38
C PRO A 149 13.86 18.12 3.12
N GLU A 150 14.15 19.11 3.96
CA GLU A 150 15.34 19.17 4.79
C GLU A 150 15.41 18.05 5.82
N ASP A 151 14.26 17.65 6.40
CA ASP A 151 14.18 16.54 7.34
C ASP A 151 14.51 15.22 6.63
N LEU A 152 13.98 15.02 5.42
CA LEU A 152 14.33 13.86 4.59
C LEU A 152 15.82 13.85 4.25
N LYS A 153 16.41 15.01 3.94
CA LYS A 153 17.85 15.14 3.68
C LYS A 153 18.68 14.75 4.89
N ILE A 154 18.30 15.21 6.09
CA ILE A 154 18.96 14.83 7.35
C ILE A 154 18.88 13.32 7.56
N PHE A 155 17.69 12.74 7.39
CA PHE A 155 17.45 11.31 7.53
C PHE A 155 18.31 10.47 6.57
N LEU A 156 18.34 10.81 5.28
CA LEU A 156 19.11 10.09 4.27
C LEU A 156 20.63 10.27 4.45
N ASN A 157 21.09 11.46 4.86
CA ASN A 157 22.49 11.69 5.21
C ASN A 157 22.95 10.82 6.39
N TYR A 158 22.09 10.70 7.42
CA TYR A 158 22.39 9.85 8.56
C TYR A 158 22.56 8.38 8.11
N LEU A 159 21.65 7.85 7.30
CA LEU A 159 21.72 6.48 6.78
C LEU A 159 22.97 6.28 5.91
N LYS A 160 23.27 7.22 5.01
CA LYS A 160 24.45 7.15 4.11
C LYS A 160 25.77 7.13 4.89
N ASN A 161 25.86 7.87 5.98
CA ASN A 161 27.07 7.96 6.79
C ASN A 161 27.22 6.80 7.80
N SER A 162 26.14 6.06 8.08
CA SER A 162 26.09 5.05 9.14
C SER A 162 25.98 3.61 8.64
N LEU A 163 25.64 3.42 7.36
CA LEU A 163 25.57 2.13 6.68
C LEU A 163 26.84 1.92 5.84
N THR A 164 27.17 0.67 5.52
CA THR A 164 28.18 0.41 4.49
C THR A 164 27.67 0.82 3.12
N GLU A 165 28.56 1.00 2.15
CA GLU A 165 28.19 1.36 0.77
C GLU A 165 27.22 0.32 0.16
N GLU A 166 27.47 -0.97 0.40
CA GLU A 166 26.59 -2.06 -0.06
C GLU A 166 25.22 -1.99 0.59
N GLN A 167 25.15 -1.80 1.91
CA GLN A 167 23.87 -1.68 2.63
C GLN A 167 23.08 -0.48 2.14
N PHE A 168 23.72 0.68 1.99
CA PHE A 168 23.03 1.88 1.49
C PHE A 168 22.59 1.71 0.02
N SER A 169 23.35 1.03 -0.82
CA SER A 169 23.03 0.77 -2.23
C SER A 169 21.76 -0.09 -2.41
N ASN A 170 21.34 -0.83 -1.38
CA ASN A 170 20.09 -1.59 -1.38
C ASN A 170 18.86 -0.74 -1.04
N ILE A 171 19.02 0.49 -0.58
CA ILE A 171 17.91 1.45 -0.54
C ILE A 171 17.59 1.86 -1.97
N LYS A 172 16.35 1.63 -2.42
CA LYS A 172 15.90 1.94 -3.79
C LYS A 172 14.96 3.12 -3.84
N TYR A 173 14.04 3.20 -2.89
CA TYR A 173 13.07 4.28 -2.83
C TYR A 173 13.21 5.08 -1.56
N ALA A 174 12.98 6.39 -1.70
CA ALA A 174 12.68 7.26 -0.58
C ALA A 174 11.28 7.85 -0.73
N VAL A 175 10.50 7.78 0.37
CA VAL A 175 9.13 8.29 0.40
C VAL A 175 9.13 9.81 0.39
N VAL A 176 8.33 10.37 -0.51
CA VAL A 176 8.14 11.81 -0.67
C VAL A 176 6.68 12.20 -0.45
N GLN A 177 6.44 13.46 -0.13
CA GLN A 177 5.10 13.95 0.19
C GLN A 177 4.82 15.26 -0.53
N SER A 178 3.80 15.26 -1.39
CA SER A 178 3.34 16.45 -2.12
C SER A 178 2.36 17.33 -1.33
N GLY A 179 1.97 16.92 -0.13
CA GLY A 179 0.98 17.62 0.70
C GLY A 179 -0.43 17.05 0.60
N THR A 180 -0.57 15.83 0.06
CA THR A 180 -1.86 15.14 -0.08
C THR A 180 -2.00 13.98 0.90
N GLY A 181 -3.22 13.64 1.21
CA GLY A 181 -3.63 12.49 1.99
C GLY A 181 -4.87 11.85 1.40
N LEU A 182 -5.56 10.98 2.14
CA LEU A 182 -6.77 10.35 1.65
C LEU A 182 -7.85 10.23 2.73
N ASP A 183 -9.11 10.33 2.31
CA ASP A 183 -10.28 10.03 3.12
C ASP A 183 -11.14 8.96 2.43
N LEU A 184 -11.21 7.80 3.06
CA LEU A 184 -12.01 6.67 2.54
C LEU A 184 -13.51 6.92 2.62
N SER A 185 -13.96 7.71 3.59
CA SER A 185 -15.39 7.93 3.81
C SER A 185 -16.03 8.81 2.73
N THR A 186 -15.28 9.78 2.25
CA THR A 186 -15.64 10.68 1.16
C THR A 186 -15.13 10.23 -0.21
N ARG A 187 -14.18 9.27 -0.24
CA ARG A 187 -13.50 8.79 -1.45
C ARG A 187 -12.79 9.94 -2.16
N THR A 188 -12.06 10.73 -1.40
CA THR A 188 -11.33 11.88 -1.92
C THR A 188 -9.86 11.85 -1.55
N ASN A 189 -9.04 12.34 -2.46
CA ASN A 189 -7.68 12.76 -2.12
C ASN A 189 -7.79 14.08 -1.35
N THR A 190 -7.18 14.15 -0.19
CA THR A 190 -7.30 15.29 0.73
C THR A 190 -6.02 16.13 0.75
N GLY A 191 -6.08 17.30 1.39
CA GLY A 191 -4.97 18.23 1.43
C GLY A 191 -4.84 19.03 0.12
N ASN A 192 -3.71 19.67 -0.05
CA ASN A 192 -3.43 20.49 -1.23
C ASN A 192 -2.15 20.00 -1.90
N PHE A 193 -2.28 19.52 -3.13
CA PHE A 193 -1.13 19.17 -3.94
C PHE A 193 -0.24 20.41 -4.16
N ASN A 194 1.03 20.27 -3.77
CA ASN A 194 2.01 21.35 -3.87
C ASN A 194 3.18 20.90 -4.75
N THR A 195 3.25 21.43 -5.96
CA THR A 195 4.25 21.10 -6.98
C THR A 195 5.67 21.46 -6.53
N GLU A 196 5.86 22.63 -5.94
CA GLU A 196 7.17 23.11 -5.46
C GLU A 196 7.70 22.19 -4.35
N ARG A 197 6.81 21.78 -3.44
CA ARG A 197 7.14 20.84 -2.37
C ARG A 197 7.57 19.49 -2.93
N LEU A 198 6.81 18.94 -3.87
CA LEU A 198 7.13 17.66 -4.51
C LEU A 198 8.48 17.71 -5.19
N VAL A 199 8.76 18.75 -5.98
CA VAL A 199 10.06 18.93 -6.67
C VAL A 199 11.20 19.00 -5.67
N LYS A 200 11.07 19.75 -4.57
CA LYS A 200 12.12 19.82 -3.53
C LYS A 200 12.39 18.45 -2.89
N PHE A 201 11.36 17.64 -2.63
CA PHE A 201 11.55 16.28 -2.14
C PHE A 201 12.25 15.38 -3.17
N ILE A 202 11.83 15.45 -4.44
CA ILE A 202 12.45 14.68 -5.54
C ILE A 202 13.94 15.05 -5.68
N ASP A 203 14.28 16.34 -5.63
CA ASP A 203 15.67 16.80 -5.72
C ASP A 203 16.54 16.26 -4.58
N VAL A 204 15.99 16.23 -3.35
CA VAL A 204 16.67 15.60 -2.21
C VAL A 204 16.93 14.12 -2.50
N VAL A 205 15.91 13.37 -2.90
CA VAL A 205 16.03 11.93 -3.17
C VAL A 205 17.06 11.65 -4.27
N ARG A 206 17.02 12.40 -5.37
CA ARG A 206 17.97 12.29 -6.48
C ARG A 206 19.41 12.58 -6.08
N SER A 207 19.64 13.49 -5.13
CA SER A 207 20.98 13.79 -4.62
C SER A 207 21.65 12.59 -3.93
N PHE A 208 20.88 11.56 -3.57
CA PHE A 208 21.35 10.29 -3.02
C PHE A 208 21.36 9.14 -4.03
N ASN A 209 21.03 9.39 -5.31
CA ASN A 209 20.85 8.38 -6.36
C ASN A 209 19.73 7.35 -6.03
N LEU A 210 18.66 7.79 -5.39
CA LEU A 210 17.48 7.01 -5.06
C LEU A 210 16.30 7.37 -5.97
N LEU A 211 15.30 6.48 -6.04
CA LEU A 211 14.03 6.73 -6.68
C LEU A 211 13.05 7.34 -5.67
N SER A 212 12.22 8.27 -6.13
CA SER A 212 11.18 8.91 -5.32
C SER A 212 9.86 8.15 -5.42
N LYS A 213 9.16 7.97 -4.29
CA LYS A 213 7.88 7.27 -4.27
C LYS A 213 6.90 8.01 -3.38
N GLU A 214 5.76 8.39 -3.95
CA GLU A 214 4.68 9.02 -3.20
C GLU A 214 3.67 7.98 -2.74
N HIS A 215 3.29 8.01 -1.46
CA HIS A 215 2.12 7.31 -0.96
C HIS A 215 0.87 8.16 -1.19
N ASN A 216 -0.35 7.65 -0.89
CA ASN A 216 -1.61 8.39 -1.05
C ASN A 216 -1.99 8.77 -2.50
N GLY A 217 -1.68 7.92 -3.47
CA GLY A 217 -2.12 8.08 -4.86
C GLY A 217 -3.58 7.72 -5.13
N ASP A 218 -4.35 7.43 -4.08
CA ASP A 218 -5.77 7.08 -4.18
C ASP A 218 -6.63 8.30 -4.50
N TYR A 219 -7.73 8.07 -5.21
CA TYR A 219 -8.76 9.07 -5.53
C TYR A 219 -8.26 10.30 -6.30
N LEU A 220 -7.17 10.15 -7.02
CA LEU A 220 -6.79 11.15 -8.02
C LEU A 220 -7.82 11.10 -9.16
N VAL A 221 -8.58 12.18 -9.29
CA VAL A 221 -9.84 12.19 -10.06
C VAL A 221 -9.58 12.24 -11.56
N ASN A 222 -8.50 12.92 -11.96
CA ASN A 222 -8.15 13.14 -13.35
C ASN A 222 -6.82 12.46 -13.70
N GLU A 223 -6.72 11.97 -14.92
CA GLU A 223 -5.45 11.48 -15.46
C GLU A 223 -4.32 12.53 -15.33
N SER A 224 -4.66 13.81 -15.51
CA SER A 224 -3.74 14.94 -15.32
C SER A 224 -3.13 15.00 -13.92
N ASP A 225 -3.86 14.58 -12.87
CA ASP A 225 -3.37 14.65 -11.49
C ASP A 225 -2.26 13.63 -11.22
N VAL A 226 -2.32 12.49 -11.89
CA VAL A 226 -1.26 11.48 -11.87
C VAL A 226 -0.11 11.90 -12.80
N LYS A 227 -0.43 12.33 -14.02
CA LYS A 227 0.54 12.69 -15.04
C LYS A 227 1.47 13.83 -14.62
N ILE A 228 0.93 14.88 -14.01
CA ILE A 228 1.74 16.01 -13.51
C ILE A 228 2.82 15.57 -12.52
N ARG A 229 2.55 14.58 -11.66
CA ARG A 229 3.52 14.06 -10.70
C ARG A 229 4.74 13.43 -11.40
N PHE A 230 4.47 12.63 -12.43
CA PHE A 230 5.54 12.01 -13.23
C PHE A 230 6.27 13.03 -14.11
N GLU A 231 5.57 14.03 -14.65
CA GLU A 231 6.20 15.13 -15.40
C GLU A 231 7.12 15.98 -14.51
N LEU A 232 6.81 16.13 -13.22
CA LEU A 232 7.68 16.76 -12.23
C LEU A 232 8.85 15.85 -11.80
N GLY A 233 8.84 14.59 -12.22
CA GLY A 233 9.92 13.64 -12.03
C GLY A 233 9.74 12.67 -10.88
N LEU A 234 8.52 12.49 -10.36
CA LEU A 234 8.22 11.39 -9.44
C LEU A 234 8.46 10.05 -10.15
N ASP A 235 9.08 9.09 -9.45
CA ASP A 235 9.39 7.78 -10.05
C ASP A 235 8.26 6.76 -9.85
N ALA A 236 7.61 6.77 -8.67
CA ALA A 236 6.55 5.81 -8.37
C ALA A 236 5.47 6.37 -7.43
N ILE A 237 4.29 5.72 -7.44
CA ILE A 237 3.16 6.07 -6.58
C ILE A 237 2.47 4.81 -6.03
N ASN A 238 2.05 4.87 -4.74
CA ASN A 238 1.26 3.84 -4.08
C ASN A 238 -0.23 4.14 -4.17
N ILE A 239 -1.04 3.13 -4.53
CA ILE A 239 -2.51 3.20 -4.58
C ILE A 239 -3.07 1.94 -3.94
N ALA A 240 -3.90 2.05 -2.91
CA ALA A 240 -4.35 0.87 -2.20
C ALA A 240 -5.87 0.84 -1.91
N PRO A 241 -6.44 1.64 -0.97
CA PRO A 241 -7.83 1.47 -0.56
C PRO A 241 -8.85 1.71 -1.68
N GLU A 242 -8.55 2.54 -2.66
CA GLU A 242 -9.42 2.78 -3.81
C GLU A 242 -9.75 1.49 -4.56
N PHE A 243 -8.77 0.61 -4.76
CA PHE A 243 -9.00 -0.69 -5.39
C PHE A 243 -9.90 -1.61 -4.55
N GLY A 244 -9.75 -1.61 -3.24
CA GLY A 244 -10.64 -2.36 -2.34
C GLY A 244 -12.06 -1.83 -2.34
N GLN A 245 -12.24 -0.53 -2.54
CA GLN A 245 -13.57 0.08 -2.61
C GLN A 245 -14.31 -0.21 -3.91
N ILE A 246 -13.64 -0.53 -5.01
CA ILE A 246 -14.30 -1.02 -6.23
C ILE A 246 -15.10 -2.29 -5.93
N GLU A 247 -14.53 -3.23 -5.20
CA GLU A 247 -15.21 -4.45 -4.80
C GLU A 247 -16.28 -4.19 -3.73
N SER A 248 -16.01 -3.31 -2.77
CA SER A 248 -17.00 -2.87 -1.77
C SER A 248 -18.23 -2.25 -2.43
N GLU A 249 -18.04 -1.40 -3.43
CA GLU A 249 -19.12 -0.76 -4.19
C GLU A 249 -19.97 -1.77 -4.97
N TYR A 250 -19.32 -2.76 -5.59
CA TYR A 250 -20.03 -3.84 -6.25
C TYR A 250 -21.01 -4.53 -5.30
N TYR A 251 -20.54 -5.01 -4.14
CA TYR A 251 -21.40 -5.72 -3.19
C TYR A 251 -22.44 -4.82 -2.54
N LEU A 252 -22.11 -3.55 -2.26
CA LEU A 252 -23.09 -2.59 -1.80
C LEU A 252 -24.24 -2.43 -2.79
N ASN A 253 -23.94 -2.22 -4.07
CA ASN A 253 -24.93 -2.01 -5.12
C ASN A 253 -25.74 -3.28 -5.40
N ALA A 254 -25.10 -4.44 -5.43
CA ALA A 254 -25.75 -5.72 -5.63
C ALA A 254 -26.73 -6.07 -4.48
N CYS A 255 -26.40 -5.70 -3.25
CA CYS A 255 -27.26 -5.96 -2.08
C CYS A 255 -28.39 -4.94 -1.92
N LYS A 256 -28.31 -3.75 -2.51
CA LYS A 256 -29.34 -2.67 -2.31
C LYS A 256 -30.76 -3.06 -2.72
N ALA A 257 -30.90 -3.94 -3.73
CA ALA A 257 -32.20 -4.38 -4.21
C ALA A 257 -32.92 -5.33 -3.24
N ASP A 258 -32.18 -5.99 -2.35
CA ASP A 258 -32.72 -6.89 -1.32
C ASP A 258 -32.37 -6.36 0.08
N LYS A 259 -33.38 -5.87 0.78
CA LYS A 259 -33.20 -5.33 2.14
C LYS A 259 -32.57 -6.33 3.10
N ASN A 260 -32.87 -7.63 2.99
CA ASN A 260 -32.29 -8.67 3.84
C ASN A 260 -30.80 -8.83 3.57
N LEU A 261 -30.38 -8.85 2.31
CA LEU A 261 -28.97 -8.92 1.94
C LEU A 261 -28.22 -7.66 2.37
N PHE A 262 -28.81 -6.50 2.15
CA PHE A 262 -28.24 -5.22 2.58
C PHE A 262 -28.02 -5.18 4.11
N ASP A 263 -29.04 -5.54 4.90
CA ASP A 263 -28.93 -5.53 6.36
C ASP A 263 -27.93 -6.61 6.86
N LYS A 264 -27.81 -7.76 6.17
CA LYS A 264 -26.77 -8.76 6.47
C LYS A 264 -25.38 -8.23 6.18
N LEU A 265 -25.17 -7.64 5.01
CA LEU A 265 -23.88 -7.04 4.63
C LEU A 265 -23.48 -5.95 5.64
N TYR A 266 -24.40 -5.04 5.95
CA TYR A 266 -24.18 -4.02 6.97
C TYR A 266 -23.79 -4.61 8.32
N LYS A 267 -24.52 -5.63 8.82
CA LYS A 267 -24.21 -6.27 10.10
C LYS A 267 -22.83 -6.91 10.12
N ILE A 268 -22.41 -7.56 9.02
CA ILE A 268 -21.06 -8.17 8.93
C ILE A 268 -20.01 -7.05 8.97
N CYS A 269 -20.18 -5.99 8.18
CA CYS A 269 -19.28 -4.83 8.17
C CYS A 269 -19.21 -4.15 9.56
N TYR A 270 -20.36 -3.88 10.18
CA TYR A 270 -20.44 -3.25 11.49
C TYR A 270 -19.72 -4.08 12.56
N ASN A 271 -20.01 -5.39 12.63
CA ASN A 271 -19.47 -6.29 13.63
C ASN A 271 -17.95 -6.54 13.44
N SER A 272 -17.41 -6.30 12.25
CA SER A 272 -15.96 -6.39 12.01
C SER A 272 -15.15 -5.35 12.82
N GLY A 273 -15.79 -4.23 13.18
CA GLY A 273 -15.12 -3.10 13.84
C GLY A 273 -14.06 -2.39 12.99
N LYS A 274 -13.84 -2.84 11.75
CA LYS A 274 -12.76 -2.30 10.89
C LYS A 274 -13.04 -0.88 10.41
N TRP A 275 -14.29 -0.45 10.42
CA TRP A 275 -14.72 0.92 10.13
C TRP A 275 -14.21 1.96 11.12
N LYS A 276 -13.93 1.55 12.38
CA LYS A 276 -13.51 2.47 13.46
C LYS A 276 -12.27 3.30 13.14
N LYS A 277 -11.43 2.84 12.24
CA LYS A 277 -10.25 3.60 11.78
C LYS A 277 -10.66 4.84 10.94
N TRP A 278 -11.81 4.78 10.28
CA TRP A 278 -12.22 5.76 9.26
C TRP A 278 -13.44 6.59 9.66
N VAL A 279 -14.10 6.20 10.73
CA VAL A 279 -15.36 6.81 11.19
C VAL A 279 -15.19 7.24 12.63
N HIS A 280 -15.21 8.54 12.86
CA HIS A 280 -15.09 9.12 14.21
C HIS A 280 -16.43 9.20 14.94
N ASP A 281 -17.54 9.36 14.20
CA ASP A 281 -18.89 9.50 14.73
C ASP A 281 -19.83 8.52 14.02
N ILE A 282 -20.15 7.43 14.72
CA ILE A 282 -20.98 6.35 14.18
C ILE A 282 -22.45 6.78 14.01
N GLU A 283 -22.92 7.76 14.77
CA GLU A 283 -24.32 8.22 14.70
C GLU A 283 -24.58 9.06 13.45
N LYS A 284 -23.54 9.67 12.91
CA LYS A 284 -23.63 10.52 11.71
C LYS A 284 -23.36 9.78 10.40
N ILE A 285 -22.81 8.56 10.45
CA ILE A 285 -22.50 7.82 9.23
C ILE A 285 -23.69 7.03 8.71
N ARG A 286 -23.95 7.12 7.41
CA ARG A 286 -24.95 6.26 6.77
C ARG A 286 -24.44 4.83 6.64
N LYS A 287 -25.38 3.85 6.63
CA LYS A 287 -25.03 2.41 6.49
C LYS A 287 -24.17 2.14 5.25
N GLU A 288 -24.50 2.78 4.13
CA GLU A 288 -23.77 2.66 2.87
C GLU A 288 -22.31 3.12 3.01
N GLN A 289 -22.08 4.25 3.66
CA GLN A 289 -20.74 4.77 3.90
C GLN A 289 -19.95 3.82 4.81
N LEU A 290 -20.55 3.28 5.85
CA LEU A 290 -19.91 2.29 6.72
C LEU A 290 -19.52 1.02 5.92
N ILE A 291 -20.40 0.52 5.06
CA ILE A 291 -20.09 -0.60 4.15
C ILE A 291 -18.90 -0.23 3.25
N MET A 292 -18.93 0.95 2.63
CA MET A 292 -17.87 1.38 1.70
C MET A 292 -16.49 1.44 2.35
N VAL A 293 -16.38 1.87 3.60
CA VAL A 293 -15.08 1.98 4.29
C VAL A 293 -14.61 0.67 4.91
N SER A 294 -15.46 -0.35 5.02
CA SER A 294 -15.14 -1.57 5.77
C SER A 294 -15.32 -2.88 5.02
N CYS A 295 -16.06 -2.93 3.91
CA CYS A 295 -16.37 -4.18 3.21
C CYS A 295 -15.12 -4.89 2.71
N HIS A 296 -14.13 -4.17 2.18
CA HIS A 296 -12.88 -4.78 1.70
C HIS A 296 -12.10 -5.53 2.79
N TYR A 297 -12.29 -5.22 4.08
CA TYR A 297 -11.65 -5.97 5.16
C TYR A 297 -12.29 -7.33 5.47
N ILE A 298 -13.52 -7.56 4.98
CA ILE A 298 -14.30 -8.75 5.31
C ILE A 298 -14.50 -9.70 4.14
N LEU A 299 -13.91 -9.42 2.98
CA LEU A 299 -14.12 -10.21 1.76
C LEU A 299 -13.70 -11.69 1.91
N SER A 300 -12.81 -11.98 2.86
CA SER A 300 -12.39 -13.36 3.21
C SER A 300 -13.07 -13.90 4.47
N ASP A 301 -14.01 -13.15 5.08
CA ASP A 301 -14.76 -13.60 6.26
C ASP A 301 -15.73 -14.70 5.89
N LYS A 302 -15.79 -15.77 6.72
CA LYS A 302 -16.67 -16.92 6.47
C LYS A 302 -18.16 -16.54 6.36
N LYS A 303 -18.60 -15.55 7.15
CA LYS A 303 -20.02 -15.10 7.10
C LYS A 303 -20.28 -14.32 5.81
N PHE A 304 -19.33 -13.49 5.37
CA PHE A 304 -19.44 -12.78 4.10
C PHE A 304 -19.49 -13.78 2.93
N LEU A 305 -18.57 -14.72 2.86
CA LEU A 305 -18.50 -15.73 1.82
C LEU A 305 -19.80 -16.54 1.75
N LYS A 306 -20.31 -17.00 2.91
CA LYS A 306 -21.52 -17.82 3.01
C LYS A 306 -22.82 -17.07 2.72
N HIS A 307 -22.95 -15.83 3.14
CA HIS A 307 -24.26 -15.14 3.16
C HIS A 307 -24.37 -14.04 2.11
N ILE A 308 -23.26 -13.54 1.59
CA ILE A 308 -23.24 -12.47 0.59
C ILE A 308 -22.64 -12.97 -0.72
N LYS A 309 -21.34 -13.33 -0.74
CA LYS A 309 -20.63 -13.69 -1.99
C LYS A 309 -21.34 -14.86 -2.72
N SER A 310 -21.81 -15.86 -2.01
CA SER A 310 -22.51 -17.01 -2.57
C SER A 310 -23.83 -16.68 -3.32
N GLN A 311 -24.37 -15.48 -3.17
CA GLN A 311 -25.56 -15.04 -3.89
C GLN A 311 -25.26 -14.47 -5.29
N PHE A 312 -23.99 -14.27 -5.63
CA PHE A 312 -23.58 -13.57 -6.85
C PHE A 312 -22.52 -14.38 -7.61
N SER A 313 -22.97 -15.27 -8.48
CA SER A 313 -22.08 -16.20 -9.24
C SER A 313 -21.06 -15.49 -10.13
N ASP A 314 -21.45 -14.36 -10.75
CA ASP A 314 -20.60 -13.60 -11.68
C ASP A 314 -19.83 -12.44 -11.04
N ALA A 315 -19.88 -12.31 -9.70
CA ALA A 315 -19.28 -11.19 -8.97
C ALA A 315 -17.82 -11.00 -9.35
N ASP A 316 -17.03 -12.06 -9.30
CA ASP A 316 -15.58 -11.97 -9.51
C ASP A 316 -15.23 -11.46 -10.92
N ASN A 317 -15.95 -11.84 -11.96
CA ASN A 317 -15.73 -11.39 -13.34
C ASN A 317 -16.05 -9.89 -13.51
N LEU A 318 -17.19 -9.45 -12.96
CA LEU A 318 -17.61 -8.05 -13.02
C LEU A 318 -16.67 -7.14 -12.22
N ILE A 319 -16.27 -7.58 -11.02
CA ILE A 319 -15.32 -6.87 -10.17
C ILE A 319 -13.97 -6.74 -10.87
N LYS A 320 -13.41 -7.82 -11.40
CA LYS A 320 -12.15 -7.79 -12.15
C LYS A 320 -12.19 -6.88 -13.37
N THR A 321 -13.32 -6.85 -14.08
CA THR A 321 -13.52 -5.92 -15.19
C THR A 321 -13.43 -4.46 -14.75
N ASN A 322 -14.07 -4.11 -13.62
CA ASN A 322 -14.03 -2.75 -13.09
C ASN A 322 -12.63 -2.36 -12.56
N ILE A 323 -11.93 -3.31 -11.92
CA ILE A 323 -10.54 -3.11 -11.48
C ILE A 323 -9.63 -2.86 -12.69
N LYS A 324 -9.73 -3.67 -13.75
CA LYS A 324 -8.93 -3.49 -14.98
C LYS A 324 -9.21 -2.14 -15.65
N LYS A 325 -10.46 -1.68 -15.69
CA LYS A 325 -10.79 -0.32 -16.17
C LYS A 325 -10.05 0.74 -15.38
N LYS A 326 -10.00 0.62 -14.03
CA LYS A 326 -9.26 1.58 -13.19
C LYS A 326 -7.77 1.54 -13.48
N ILE A 327 -7.16 0.34 -13.62
CA ILE A 327 -5.73 0.21 -13.93
C ILE A 327 -5.40 0.85 -15.30
N THR A 328 -6.33 0.83 -16.26
CA THR A 328 -6.12 1.45 -17.56
C THR A 328 -5.89 2.98 -17.50
N TYR A 329 -6.38 3.65 -16.43
CA TYR A 329 -6.07 5.08 -16.20
C TYR A 329 -4.57 5.34 -15.94
N PHE A 330 -3.79 4.31 -15.68
CA PHE A 330 -2.36 4.42 -15.35
C PHE A 330 -1.45 4.07 -16.54
N LYS A 331 -2.02 3.90 -17.70
CA LYS A 331 -1.27 3.78 -18.95
C LYS A 331 -0.84 5.16 -19.46
#